data_a936d8c89b5a0dda51c4fa46c47d8a70
#
_entry.id   a936d8c89b5a0dda51c4fa46c47d8a70
#
_cell.length_a   1.000
_cell.length_b   1.000
_cell.length_c   1.000
_cell.angle_alpha   90.00
_cell.angle_beta   90.00
_cell.angle_gamma   90.00
#
_symmetry.space_group_name_H-M   'P 1'
#
loop_
_entity.id
_entity.type
_entity.pdbx_description
1 polymer ?
#
loop_
_entity_poly.entity_id
_entity_poly.type
_entity_poly.pdbx_seq_one_letter_code
_entity_poly.pdbx_strand_id
1 'polypeptide(L)'
;MKRRLPVPAGVVCAGIAAVLLVAPCAARSAGAPATGALQARIDAAPAGTTLTLAAGTYAGPVVLRRPLAVQGDGVAIIDGGGAGSVVTVDAPDVVLRGLLVRNSGTDLSQEDSGIYVTEAGDRVRIEENRLEGNLIGIDLKGPETAVVRGNSIHGRTDLRINERGDGVHMWNTPGSVIVDNRISGGRDGIFVTTSTGNRFSGNHIAGVRFAVHYMYTNDSEVSDNVSRGNHVGYALMYSANLVVRGNRSQGDRDHGLMLHFANYSTIERNVVAPGPHKCTFVYNANGNIIRDNVFRGCDIGIHHTAGSADNAISGNAFIGSRDQVKYVGSRLLEWSVATDHGQRGNYWSDALTFDLDGDGIGERPYRPNTLGDTLIWRYPVARLLLNTPAWHLLAWAQRNFPALHPGGV
;
A
#
# COMPACT_ATOMS: atom_id res chain seq x y z
N MET A 1 17.03 -44.36 -54.85
CA MET A 1 16.01 -44.98 -55.77
C MET A 1 14.81 -44.08 -55.81
N LYS A 2 14.54 -43.47 -56.97
CA LYS A 2 13.43 -42.58 -57.31
C LYS A 2 12.14 -43.36 -57.42
N ARG A 3 11.02 -42.87 -56.90
CA ARG A 3 9.70 -43.11 -57.50
C ARG A 3 8.84 -41.83 -57.35
N ARG A 4 8.56 -41.23 -58.52
CA ARG A 4 7.52 -40.29 -58.77
C ARG A 4 6.18 -41.02 -58.98
N LEU A 5 5.06 -40.46 -58.56
CA LEU A 5 3.71 -40.82 -58.99
C LEU A 5 2.90 -39.55 -59.30
N PRO A 6 1.89 -39.61 -60.12
CA PRO A 6 1.50 -38.57 -61.06
C PRO A 6 0.32 -37.71 -60.61
N VAL A 7 0.17 -36.54 -61.28
CA VAL A 7 -0.90 -35.57 -61.20
C VAL A 7 -2.09 -36.02 -62.04
N PRO A 8 -3.32 -35.90 -61.62
CA PRO A 8 -4.47 -35.83 -62.51
C PRO A 8 -4.96 -34.42 -62.74
N ALA A 9 -5.42 -34.20 -63.96
CA ALA A 9 -5.87 -32.96 -64.53
C ALA A 9 -7.28 -32.50 -64.10
N GLY A 10 -7.46 -31.24 -64.00
CA GLY A 10 -8.49 -30.35 -64.53
C GLY A 10 -9.95 -30.58 -64.13
N VAL A 11 -10.52 -29.66 -63.33
CA VAL A 11 -11.91 -29.27 -63.44
C VAL A 11 -11.96 -27.73 -63.40
N VAL A 12 -12.43 -27.15 -64.49
CA VAL A 12 -12.75 -25.72 -64.64
C VAL A 12 -14.14 -25.49 -64.04
N CYS A 13 -14.21 -24.71 -62.97
CA CYS A 13 -15.46 -24.16 -62.50
C CYS A 13 -15.45 -22.63 -62.64
N ALA A 14 -16.38 -22.13 -63.41
CA ALA A 14 -16.63 -20.71 -63.64
C ALA A 14 -17.03 -20.03 -62.35
N GLY A 15 -16.24 -19.09 -61.87
CA GLY A 15 -16.52 -18.26 -60.69
C GLY A 15 -17.28 -17.00 -61.09
N ILE A 16 -18.46 -16.83 -60.52
CA ILE A 16 -19.24 -15.60 -60.56
C ILE A 16 -18.56 -14.61 -59.62
N ALA A 17 -18.03 -13.49 -60.14
CA ALA A 17 -17.48 -12.40 -59.37
C ALA A 17 -18.59 -11.55 -58.76
N ALA A 18 -18.87 -11.70 -57.48
CA ALA A 18 -19.71 -10.78 -56.74
C ALA A 18 -18.86 -9.57 -56.32
N VAL A 19 -19.07 -8.41 -56.89
CA VAL A 19 -18.49 -7.14 -56.52
C VAL A 19 -19.16 -6.67 -55.22
N LEU A 20 -18.51 -6.90 -54.08
CA LEU A 20 -18.90 -6.28 -52.82
C LEU A 20 -18.44 -4.80 -52.83
N LEU A 21 -19.39 -3.91 -53.02
CA LEU A 21 -19.23 -2.48 -52.78
C LEU A 21 -18.99 -2.26 -51.26
N VAL A 22 -17.74 -2.16 -50.85
CA VAL A 22 -17.36 -1.69 -49.52
C VAL A 22 -17.54 -0.18 -49.50
N ALA A 23 -18.63 0.30 -48.89
CA ALA A 23 -18.77 1.70 -48.58
C ALA A 23 -17.64 2.13 -47.63
N PRO A 24 -16.94 3.26 -47.88
CA PRO A 24 -15.93 3.76 -46.95
C PRO A 24 -16.64 4.16 -45.68
N CYS A 25 -16.33 3.45 -44.57
CA CYS A 25 -16.64 3.88 -43.23
C CYS A 25 -15.87 5.18 -43.02
N ALA A 26 -16.54 6.33 -43.11
CA ALA A 26 -15.95 7.61 -42.79
C ALA A 26 -15.54 7.58 -41.31
N ALA A 27 -14.24 7.38 -41.08
CA ALA A 27 -13.65 7.62 -39.77
C ALA A 27 -13.95 9.09 -39.41
N ARG A 28 -14.91 9.30 -38.50
CA ARG A 28 -15.07 10.61 -37.87
C ARG A 28 -13.75 10.94 -37.22
N SER A 29 -12.99 11.86 -37.81
CA SER A 29 -11.88 12.51 -37.15
C SER A 29 -12.43 13.11 -35.86
N ALA A 30 -12.02 12.56 -34.72
CA ALA A 30 -12.24 13.23 -33.45
C ALA A 30 -11.59 14.61 -33.58
N GLY A 31 -12.39 15.65 -33.70
CA GLY A 31 -11.91 17.02 -33.77
C GLY A 31 -11.01 17.27 -32.53
N ALA A 32 -9.92 17.99 -32.72
CA ALA A 32 -9.08 18.41 -31.62
C ALA A 32 -9.93 19.03 -30.50
N PRO A 33 -9.75 18.68 -29.23
CA PRO A 33 -10.57 19.20 -28.16
C PRO A 33 -10.46 20.71 -28.10
N ALA A 34 -11.59 21.42 -28.15
CA ALA A 34 -11.59 22.87 -28.01
C ALA A 34 -11.23 23.22 -26.57
N THR A 35 -10.02 23.73 -26.36
CA THR A 35 -9.58 24.28 -25.07
C THR A 35 -10.60 25.33 -24.60
N GLY A 36 -11.17 25.14 -23.40
CA GLY A 36 -12.18 26.05 -22.83
C GLY A 36 -13.62 25.60 -22.94
N ALA A 37 -13.96 24.68 -23.86
CA ALA A 37 -15.36 24.24 -24.00
C ALA A 37 -15.92 23.53 -22.75
N LEU A 38 -15.13 22.73 -22.05
CA LEU A 38 -15.55 22.07 -20.82
C LEU A 38 -15.65 23.07 -19.66
N GLN A 39 -14.69 23.98 -19.52
CA GLN A 39 -14.74 25.01 -18.48
C GLN A 39 -15.99 25.89 -18.62
N ALA A 40 -16.33 26.33 -19.82
CA ALA A 40 -17.55 27.11 -20.05
C ALA A 40 -18.83 26.35 -19.64
N ARG A 41 -18.87 25.05 -19.88
CA ARG A 41 -20.02 24.20 -19.46
C ARG A 41 -20.06 24.06 -17.91
N ILE A 42 -18.90 23.91 -17.26
CA ILE A 42 -18.78 23.87 -15.79
C ILE A 42 -19.25 25.21 -15.21
N ASP A 43 -18.81 26.34 -15.79
CA ASP A 43 -19.16 27.68 -15.32
C ASP A 43 -20.65 28.03 -15.56
N ALA A 44 -21.27 27.48 -16.58
CA ALA A 44 -22.67 27.67 -16.86
C ALA A 44 -23.61 26.77 -16.06
N ALA A 45 -23.11 25.66 -15.50
CA ALA A 45 -23.92 24.71 -14.76
C ALA A 45 -24.39 25.29 -13.43
N PRO A 46 -25.67 25.21 -13.06
CA PRO A 46 -26.15 25.65 -11.75
C PRO A 46 -25.53 24.81 -10.61
N ALA A 47 -25.30 25.46 -9.47
CA ALA A 47 -24.80 24.77 -8.28
C ALA A 47 -25.72 23.58 -7.89
N GLY A 48 -25.12 22.49 -7.45
CA GLY A 48 -25.83 21.28 -7.02
C GLY A 48 -26.37 20.42 -8.15
N THR A 49 -26.11 20.75 -9.42
CA THR A 49 -26.57 19.96 -10.56
C THR A 49 -25.54 18.92 -11.00
N THR A 50 -25.97 18.02 -11.88
CA THR A 50 -25.09 17.02 -12.48
C THR A 50 -24.78 17.38 -13.94
N LEU A 51 -23.52 17.52 -14.27
CA LEU A 51 -22.99 17.68 -15.61
C LEU A 51 -22.54 16.32 -16.16
N THR A 52 -23.34 15.72 -17.04
CA THR A 52 -22.94 14.47 -17.69
C THR A 52 -22.09 14.77 -18.92
N LEU A 53 -20.95 14.11 -19.04
CA LEU A 53 -20.04 14.18 -20.16
C LEU A 53 -20.22 12.96 -21.06
N ALA A 54 -20.51 13.20 -22.33
CA ALA A 54 -20.56 12.15 -23.34
C ALA A 54 -19.13 11.61 -23.62
N ALA A 55 -19.09 10.46 -24.31
CA ALA A 55 -17.83 9.92 -24.81
C ALA A 55 -17.07 10.95 -25.66
N GLY A 56 -15.79 11.13 -25.34
CA GLY A 56 -14.92 12.08 -26.06
C GLY A 56 -13.79 12.61 -25.19
N THR A 57 -12.89 13.37 -25.80
CA THR A 57 -11.77 14.02 -25.11
C THR A 57 -12.07 15.50 -24.91
N TYR A 58 -12.00 15.93 -23.68
CA TYR A 58 -12.19 17.31 -23.24
C TYR A 58 -10.83 17.87 -22.81
N ALA A 59 -10.51 19.08 -23.24
CA ALA A 59 -9.27 19.72 -22.84
C ALA A 59 -9.40 20.23 -21.39
N GLY A 60 -8.40 19.89 -20.57
CA GLY A 60 -8.08 20.54 -19.32
C GLY A 60 -7.05 21.64 -19.51
N PRO A 61 -6.63 22.30 -18.42
CA PRO A 61 -7.13 22.17 -17.07
C PRO A 61 -8.54 22.76 -16.89
N VAL A 62 -9.29 22.24 -15.91
CA VAL A 62 -10.61 22.77 -15.50
C VAL A 62 -10.68 22.99 -13.99
N VAL A 63 -11.47 23.98 -13.56
CA VAL A 63 -11.64 24.35 -12.16
C VAL A 63 -13.13 24.34 -11.81
N LEU A 64 -13.48 23.64 -10.72
CA LEU A 64 -14.82 23.60 -10.15
C LEU A 64 -14.89 24.54 -8.94
N ARG A 65 -15.56 25.70 -9.06
CA ARG A 65 -15.70 26.72 -8.02
C ARG A 65 -17.07 26.75 -7.38
N ARG A 66 -17.88 25.71 -7.55
CA ARG A 66 -19.20 25.55 -6.93
C ARG A 66 -19.54 24.07 -6.79
N PRO A 67 -20.43 23.70 -5.86
CA PRO A 67 -20.93 22.34 -5.74
C PRO A 67 -21.48 21.84 -7.09
N LEU A 68 -20.90 20.78 -7.63
CA LEU A 68 -21.27 20.23 -8.94
C LEU A 68 -20.89 18.75 -9.00
N ALA A 69 -21.77 17.93 -9.56
CA ALA A 69 -21.40 16.58 -9.97
C ALA A 69 -20.96 16.57 -11.44
N VAL A 70 -19.73 16.12 -11.72
CA VAL A 70 -19.25 15.87 -13.09
C VAL A 70 -19.10 14.37 -13.26
N GLN A 71 -19.87 13.80 -14.16
CA GLN A 71 -19.84 12.34 -14.36
C GLN A 71 -19.71 11.96 -15.83
N GLY A 72 -19.06 10.83 -16.06
CA GLY A 72 -18.94 10.16 -17.35
C GLY A 72 -19.23 8.67 -17.20
N ASP A 73 -19.34 7.96 -18.32
CA ASP A 73 -19.57 6.51 -18.33
C ASP A 73 -18.24 5.73 -18.49
N GLY A 74 -17.14 6.23 -17.91
CA GLY A 74 -15.79 5.66 -18.06
C GLY A 74 -15.13 5.92 -19.42
N VAL A 75 -15.80 6.67 -20.30
CA VAL A 75 -15.35 6.97 -21.68
C VAL A 75 -15.17 8.48 -21.94
N ALA A 76 -15.54 9.32 -21.00
CA ALA A 76 -15.25 10.76 -21.03
C ALA A 76 -13.83 11.00 -20.50
N ILE A 77 -12.98 11.61 -21.32
CA ILE A 77 -11.57 11.85 -21.03
C ILE A 77 -11.36 13.34 -20.76
N ILE A 78 -10.77 13.70 -19.63
CA ILE A 78 -10.26 15.06 -19.39
C ILE A 78 -8.74 14.98 -19.50
N ASP A 79 -8.17 15.67 -20.49
CA ASP A 79 -6.75 15.62 -20.83
C ASP A 79 -6.08 16.95 -20.48
N GLY A 80 -5.12 16.93 -19.57
CA GLY A 80 -4.38 18.11 -19.10
C GLY A 80 -3.36 18.67 -20.09
N GLY A 81 -3.03 17.90 -21.13
CA GLY A 81 -2.07 18.35 -22.15
C GLY A 81 -0.63 18.48 -21.63
N GLY A 82 -0.32 17.92 -20.45
CA GLY A 82 1.02 17.94 -19.88
C GLY A 82 1.37 19.21 -19.08
N ALA A 83 0.36 19.98 -18.64
CA ALA A 83 0.61 21.22 -17.89
C ALA A 83 -0.32 21.34 -16.67
N GLY A 84 0.26 21.58 -15.49
CA GLY A 84 -0.48 21.79 -14.25
C GLY A 84 -1.37 20.64 -13.81
N SER A 85 -2.29 20.91 -12.91
CA SER A 85 -3.30 19.95 -12.47
C SER A 85 -4.48 19.91 -13.46
N VAL A 86 -4.96 18.70 -13.79
CA VAL A 86 -5.96 18.52 -14.85
C VAL A 86 -7.36 18.97 -14.41
N VAL A 87 -7.75 18.60 -13.18
CA VAL A 87 -9.02 19.02 -12.57
C VAL A 87 -8.71 19.61 -11.20
N THR A 88 -9.10 20.87 -10.98
CA THR A 88 -9.01 21.51 -9.67
C THR A 88 -10.39 21.62 -9.07
N VAL A 89 -10.55 21.14 -7.84
CA VAL A 89 -11.75 21.25 -7.03
C VAL A 89 -11.54 22.35 -5.98
N ASP A 90 -12.28 23.44 -6.12
CA ASP A 90 -12.20 24.63 -5.29
C ASP A 90 -13.59 25.02 -4.74
N ALA A 91 -14.35 24.02 -4.33
CA ALA A 91 -15.68 24.16 -3.74
C ALA A 91 -16.07 22.89 -2.98
N PRO A 92 -16.93 22.99 -1.96
CA PRO A 92 -17.42 21.82 -1.23
C PRO A 92 -18.44 21.02 -2.06
N ASP A 93 -18.72 19.79 -1.60
CA ASP A 93 -19.77 18.92 -2.14
C ASP A 93 -19.64 18.61 -3.65
N VAL A 94 -18.43 18.69 -4.19
CA VAL A 94 -18.16 18.30 -5.59
C VAL A 94 -18.10 16.77 -5.69
N VAL A 95 -18.66 16.24 -6.77
CA VAL A 95 -18.60 14.80 -7.13
C VAL A 95 -17.93 14.66 -8.49
N LEU A 96 -16.86 13.87 -8.55
CA LEU A 96 -16.20 13.45 -9.80
C LEU A 96 -16.36 11.95 -9.95
N ARG A 97 -17.04 11.48 -10.99
CA ARG A 97 -17.34 10.06 -11.15
C ARG A 97 -17.23 9.56 -12.58
N GLY A 98 -16.65 8.35 -12.75
CA GLY A 98 -16.64 7.64 -14.03
C GLY A 98 -15.87 8.37 -15.14
N LEU A 99 -14.84 9.14 -14.80
CA LEU A 99 -14.01 9.93 -15.71
C LEU A 99 -12.66 9.24 -15.95
N LEU A 100 -12.08 9.43 -17.13
CA LEU A 100 -10.66 9.23 -17.36
C LEU A 100 -9.94 10.59 -17.28
N VAL A 101 -9.10 10.77 -16.28
CA VAL A 101 -8.31 11.99 -16.07
C VAL A 101 -6.84 11.69 -16.33
N ARG A 102 -6.20 12.42 -17.23
CA ARG A 102 -4.84 12.09 -17.64
C ARG A 102 -3.97 13.29 -18.01
N ASN A 103 -2.65 13.04 -18.09
CA ASN A 103 -1.65 13.95 -18.61
C ASN A 103 -1.57 15.27 -17.83
N SER A 104 -1.40 15.21 -16.51
CA SER A 104 -1.01 16.40 -15.73
C SER A 104 0.39 16.88 -16.11
N GLY A 105 0.78 18.04 -15.63
CA GLY A 105 2.18 18.48 -15.64
C GLY A 105 3.09 17.54 -14.83
N THR A 106 4.36 17.92 -14.74
CA THR A 106 5.40 17.10 -14.08
C THR A 106 6.20 17.87 -13.04
N ASP A 107 5.71 19.00 -12.61
CA ASP A 107 6.37 19.83 -11.59
C ASP A 107 5.96 19.40 -10.19
N LEU A 108 6.88 18.72 -9.48
CA LEU A 108 6.66 18.31 -8.08
C LEU A 108 6.54 19.51 -7.14
N SER A 109 7.13 20.65 -7.46
CA SER A 109 7.05 21.84 -6.61
C SER A 109 5.68 22.51 -6.67
N GLN A 110 4.97 22.31 -7.77
CA GLN A 110 3.59 22.77 -7.98
C GLN A 110 2.58 21.67 -7.67
N GLU A 111 3.05 20.47 -7.34
CA GLU A 111 2.22 19.29 -7.03
C GLU A 111 1.21 18.97 -8.16
N ASP A 112 1.69 19.05 -9.43
CA ASP A 112 0.88 18.78 -10.61
C ASP A 112 0.12 17.45 -10.48
N SER A 113 -1.21 17.51 -10.56
CA SER A 113 -2.06 16.38 -10.22
C SER A 113 -3.11 16.08 -11.28
N GLY A 114 -3.56 14.83 -11.33
CA GLY A 114 -4.77 14.50 -12.09
C GLY A 114 -5.99 15.21 -11.51
N ILE A 115 -6.19 15.09 -10.19
CA ILE A 115 -7.24 15.82 -9.45
C ILE A 115 -6.59 16.49 -8.26
N TYR A 116 -6.66 17.81 -8.21
CA TYR A 116 -6.19 18.64 -7.11
C TYR A 116 -7.40 19.19 -6.35
N VAL A 117 -7.44 19.02 -5.04
CA VAL A 117 -8.53 19.50 -4.18
C VAL A 117 -7.97 20.49 -3.18
N THR A 118 -8.46 21.73 -3.21
CA THR A 118 -8.06 22.78 -2.27
C THR A 118 -8.76 22.60 -0.91
N GLU A 119 -8.40 23.41 0.07
CA GLU A 119 -9.07 23.45 1.37
C GLU A 119 -10.57 23.78 1.31
N ALA A 120 -11.02 24.42 0.22
CA ALA A 120 -12.44 24.70 -0.02
C ALA A 120 -13.22 23.45 -0.47
N GLY A 121 -12.56 22.34 -0.77
CA GLY A 121 -13.15 21.14 -1.34
C GLY A 121 -13.74 20.16 -0.33
N ASP A 122 -14.26 20.63 0.80
CA ASP A 122 -14.87 19.78 1.82
C ASP A 122 -15.92 18.82 1.25
N ARG A 123 -15.95 17.60 1.80
CA ARG A 123 -16.90 16.56 1.41
C ARG A 123 -16.85 16.18 -0.07
N VAL A 124 -15.70 16.46 -0.75
CA VAL A 124 -15.51 16.02 -2.14
C VAL A 124 -15.64 14.50 -2.24
N ARG A 125 -16.23 14.04 -3.33
CA ARG A 125 -16.34 12.61 -3.66
C ARG A 125 -15.68 12.34 -5.01
N ILE A 126 -14.63 11.53 -5.02
CA ILE A 126 -13.89 11.13 -6.22
C ILE A 126 -14.07 9.62 -6.35
N GLU A 127 -14.97 9.20 -7.23
CA GLU A 127 -15.45 7.83 -7.27
C GLU A 127 -15.35 7.21 -8.66
N GLU A 128 -14.89 5.96 -8.73
CA GLU A 128 -14.93 5.15 -9.95
C GLU A 128 -14.24 5.81 -11.15
N ASN A 129 -13.23 6.67 -10.91
CA ASN A 129 -12.46 7.30 -11.96
C ASN A 129 -11.24 6.46 -12.34
N ARG A 130 -10.73 6.69 -13.53
CA ARG A 130 -9.45 6.19 -14.01
C ARG A 130 -8.49 7.36 -14.16
N LEU A 131 -7.33 7.28 -13.51
CA LEU A 131 -6.30 8.30 -13.55
C LEU A 131 -5.02 7.70 -14.14
N GLU A 132 -4.48 8.30 -15.20
CA GLU A 132 -3.34 7.75 -15.93
C GLU A 132 -2.35 8.84 -16.35
N GLY A 133 -1.05 8.55 -16.20
CA GLY A 133 0.00 9.45 -16.66
C GLY A 133 0.05 10.80 -15.96
N ASN A 134 -0.54 10.89 -14.77
CA ASN A 134 -0.46 12.07 -13.92
C ASN A 134 0.75 11.97 -13.00
N LEU A 135 1.33 13.10 -12.61
CA LEU A 135 2.44 13.11 -11.66
C LEU A 135 1.94 12.64 -10.30
N ILE A 136 0.97 13.32 -9.72
CA ILE A 136 0.18 12.86 -8.58
C ILE A 136 -1.20 12.44 -9.12
N GLY A 137 -1.70 11.30 -8.67
CA GLY A 137 -3.04 10.88 -9.09
C GLY A 137 -4.12 11.81 -8.55
N ILE A 138 -4.30 11.80 -7.23
CA ILE A 138 -5.24 12.66 -6.49
C ILE A 138 -4.46 13.35 -5.38
N ASP A 139 -4.55 14.66 -5.29
CA ASP A 139 -3.95 15.47 -4.24
C ASP A 139 -5.04 16.21 -3.44
N LEU A 140 -5.10 15.93 -2.14
CA LEU A 140 -6.03 16.54 -1.21
C LEU A 140 -5.26 17.49 -0.29
N LYS A 141 -5.47 18.80 -0.45
CA LYS A 141 -4.81 19.85 0.32
C LYS A 141 -5.80 20.59 1.23
N GLY A 142 -6.02 20.04 2.43
CA GLY A 142 -6.83 20.66 3.46
C GLY A 142 -8.32 20.31 3.49
N PRO A 143 -8.95 19.64 2.51
CA PRO A 143 -10.39 19.38 2.58
C PRO A 143 -10.71 18.40 3.72
N GLU A 144 -11.80 18.62 4.40
CA GLU A 144 -12.32 17.72 5.42
C GLU A 144 -13.27 16.70 4.82
N THR A 145 -13.29 15.49 5.39
CA THR A 145 -14.26 14.43 5.07
C THR A 145 -14.37 14.04 3.58
N ALA A 146 -13.24 14.11 2.89
CA ALA A 146 -13.13 13.68 1.49
C ALA A 146 -13.34 12.16 1.34
N VAL A 147 -13.97 11.74 0.24
CA VAL A 147 -14.17 10.33 -0.12
C VAL A 147 -13.50 10.02 -1.45
N VAL A 148 -12.51 9.15 -1.43
CA VAL A 148 -11.83 8.61 -2.63
C VAL A 148 -12.13 7.12 -2.72
N ARG A 149 -13.00 6.71 -3.63
CA ARG A 149 -13.50 5.34 -3.68
C ARG A 149 -13.45 4.71 -5.06
N GLY A 150 -12.98 3.46 -5.13
CA GLY A 150 -13.14 2.64 -6.33
C GLY A 150 -12.36 3.15 -7.54
N ASN A 151 -11.39 4.06 -7.36
CA ASN A 151 -10.63 4.61 -8.46
C ASN A 151 -9.52 3.64 -8.90
N SER A 152 -9.19 3.68 -10.19
CA SER A 152 -8.01 3.02 -10.76
C SER A 152 -6.96 4.09 -11.06
N ILE A 153 -5.87 4.08 -10.32
CA ILE A 153 -4.81 5.08 -10.39
C ILE A 153 -3.53 4.43 -10.88
N HIS A 154 -3.05 4.85 -12.03
CA HIS A 154 -1.76 4.42 -12.57
C HIS A 154 -0.83 5.63 -12.70
N GLY A 155 0.13 5.71 -11.74
CA GLY A 155 1.12 6.79 -11.71
C GLY A 155 2.18 6.65 -12.78
N ARG A 156 3.08 7.64 -12.85
CA ARG A 156 4.20 7.68 -13.81
C ARG A 156 5.21 6.60 -13.47
N THR A 157 5.64 5.83 -14.47
CA THR A 157 6.71 4.83 -14.34
C THR A 157 7.93 5.15 -15.20
N ASP A 158 7.82 6.14 -16.06
CA ASP A 158 8.86 6.65 -16.94
C ASP A 158 9.88 7.55 -16.23
N LEU A 159 9.54 8.08 -15.05
CA LEU A 159 10.42 8.88 -14.21
C LEU A 159 11.17 8.02 -13.20
N ARG A 160 12.27 8.52 -12.65
CA ARG A 160 12.93 7.89 -11.48
C ARG A 160 12.01 7.93 -10.28
N ILE A 161 12.10 6.95 -9.38
CA ILE A 161 11.17 6.80 -8.23
C ILE A 161 11.05 8.07 -7.38
N ASN A 162 12.14 8.82 -7.20
CA ASN A 162 12.16 10.05 -6.40
C ASN A 162 11.60 11.28 -7.15
N GLU A 163 11.39 11.16 -8.46
CA GLU A 163 10.82 12.20 -9.32
C GLU A 163 9.32 11.98 -9.58
N ARG A 164 8.79 10.84 -9.10
CA ARG A 164 7.37 10.50 -9.22
C ARG A 164 6.58 11.11 -8.07
N GLY A 165 5.33 11.41 -8.33
CA GLY A 165 4.35 11.73 -7.29
C GLY A 165 3.63 10.48 -6.77
N ASP A 166 2.69 10.69 -5.88
CA ASP A 166 1.97 9.65 -5.18
C ASP A 166 0.66 9.29 -5.91
N GLY A 167 0.14 8.09 -5.64
CA GLY A 167 -1.20 7.72 -6.16
C GLY A 167 -2.29 8.60 -5.55
N VAL A 168 -2.34 8.66 -4.22
CA VAL A 168 -3.16 9.60 -3.44
C VAL A 168 -2.25 10.31 -2.44
N HIS A 169 -2.19 11.63 -2.53
CA HIS A 169 -1.47 12.49 -1.60
C HIS A 169 -2.48 13.24 -0.73
N MET A 170 -2.20 13.34 0.58
CA MET A 170 -3.11 13.94 1.57
C MET A 170 -2.32 14.80 2.55
N TRP A 171 -2.70 16.04 2.65
CA TRP A 171 -2.16 16.95 3.64
C TRP A 171 -3.31 17.64 4.40
N ASN A 172 -3.33 17.50 5.74
CA ASN A 172 -4.32 18.11 6.62
C ASN A 172 -5.79 17.86 6.19
N THR A 173 -6.16 16.58 6.02
CA THR A 173 -7.47 16.17 5.49
C THR A 173 -8.22 15.30 6.51
N PRO A 174 -8.68 15.85 7.63
CA PRO A 174 -9.28 15.06 8.70
C PRO A 174 -10.58 14.38 8.27
N GLY A 175 -10.82 13.20 8.85
CA GLY A 175 -12.05 12.44 8.64
C GLY A 175 -12.24 11.86 7.24
N SER A 176 -11.19 11.82 6.43
CA SER A 176 -11.28 11.37 5.03
C SER A 176 -11.25 9.85 4.88
N VAL A 177 -11.90 9.33 3.84
CA VAL A 177 -12.06 7.91 3.55
C VAL A 177 -11.49 7.57 2.19
N ILE A 178 -10.44 6.73 2.16
CA ILE A 178 -9.79 6.24 0.94
C ILE A 178 -10.03 4.73 0.86
N VAL A 179 -10.93 4.30 -0.02
CA VAL A 179 -11.47 2.94 0.03
C VAL A 179 -11.59 2.29 -1.35
N ASP A 180 -11.27 0.99 -1.43
CA ASP A 180 -11.45 0.14 -2.61
C ASP A 180 -10.72 0.63 -3.88
N ASN A 181 -9.65 1.42 -3.74
CA ASN A 181 -8.90 1.91 -4.88
C ASN A 181 -7.86 0.89 -5.35
N ARG A 182 -7.57 0.88 -6.64
CA ARG A 182 -6.45 0.16 -7.25
C ARG A 182 -5.37 1.16 -7.64
N ILE A 183 -4.22 1.08 -6.99
CA ILE A 183 -3.13 2.04 -7.17
C ILE A 183 -1.88 1.30 -7.62
N SER A 184 -1.25 1.79 -8.67
CA SER A 184 -0.01 1.22 -9.17
C SER A 184 0.89 2.27 -9.80
N GLY A 185 2.21 2.02 -9.81
CA GLY A 185 3.19 3.00 -10.27
C GLY A 185 3.25 4.21 -9.33
N GLY A 186 3.98 5.27 -9.72
CA GLY A 186 4.19 6.42 -8.85
C GLY A 186 5.26 6.17 -7.78
N ARG A 187 5.37 7.09 -6.83
CA ARG A 187 6.31 7.00 -5.70
C ARG A 187 5.71 6.19 -4.56
N ASP A 188 4.69 6.71 -3.90
CA ASP A 188 3.94 6.03 -2.85
C ASP A 188 2.49 5.77 -3.32
N GLY A 189 1.85 4.75 -2.75
CA GLY A 189 0.46 4.45 -3.08
C GLY A 189 -0.47 5.49 -2.47
N ILE A 190 -0.54 5.53 -1.15
CA ILE A 190 -1.23 6.55 -0.36
C ILE A 190 -0.21 7.19 0.56
N PHE A 191 0.04 8.47 0.41
CA PHE A 191 0.86 9.25 1.33
C PHE A 191 -0.03 10.24 2.09
N VAL A 192 0.01 10.19 3.41
CA VAL A 192 -0.76 11.09 4.27
C VAL A 192 0.14 11.71 5.31
N THR A 193 -0.01 13.03 5.50
CA THR A 193 0.72 13.77 6.50
C THR A 193 -0.17 14.80 7.21
N THR A 194 0.11 15.00 8.51
CA THR A 194 -0.53 16.04 9.34
C THR A 194 -2.06 15.94 9.30
N SER A 195 -2.62 14.75 9.58
CA SER A 195 -4.06 14.51 9.49
C SER A 195 -4.55 13.65 10.67
N THR A 196 -5.86 13.46 10.80
CA THR A 196 -6.44 12.67 11.88
C THR A 196 -7.80 12.08 11.49
N GLY A 197 -8.20 10.99 12.15
CA GLY A 197 -9.53 10.39 11.99
C GLY A 197 -9.80 9.80 10.61
N ASN A 198 -8.75 9.42 9.88
CA ASN A 198 -8.87 8.92 8.51
C ASN A 198 -9.09 7.40 8.47
N ARG A 199 -9.69 6.92 7.39
CA ARG A 199 -9.87 5.50 7.12
C ARG A 199 -9.35 5.11 5.74
N PHE A 200 -8.43 4.15 5.72
CA PHE A 200 -7.86 3.56 4.50
C PHE A 200 -8.20 2.08 4.48
N SER A 201 -9.11 1.66 3.60
CA SER A 201 -9.65 0.30 3.64
C SER A 201 -9.83 -0.32 2.26
N GLY A 202 -9.53 -1.61 2.13
CA GLY A 202 -9.80 -2.36 0.90
C GLY A 202 -8.97 -1.94 -0.32
N ASN A 203 -7.94 -1.10 -0.17
CA ASN A 203 -7.13 -0.66 -1.29
C ASN A 203 -6.14 -1.73 -1.74
N HIS A 204 -5.94 -1.84 -3.05
CA HIS A 204 -4.96 -2.73 -3.68
C HIS A 204 -3.82 -1.90 -4.27
N ILE A 205 -2.62 -2.05 -3.76
CA ILE A 205 -1.49 -1.17 -4.07
C ILE A 205 -0.28 -2.00 -4.51
N ALA A 206 0.28 -1.71 -5.68
CA ALA A 206 1.39 -2.48 -6.23
C ALA A 206 2.42 -1.62 -6.98
N GLY A 207 3.70 -2.05 -6.96
CA GLY A 207 4.76 -1.44 -7.76
C GLY A 207 5.14 -0.02 -7.36
N VAL A 208 5.01 0.32 -6.07
CA VAL A 208 5.36 1.62 -5.49
C VAL A 208 6.46 1.49 -4.43
N ARG A 209 6.91 2.60 -3.88
CA ARG A 209 7.87 2.60 -2.77
C ARG A 209 7.17 2.14 -1.48
N PHE A 210 6.19 2.86 -0.99
CA PHE A 210 5.38 2.50 0.16
C PHE A 210 3.91 2.36 -0.27
N ALA A 211 3.27 1.23 0.08
CA ALA A 211 1.86 1.08 -0.25
C ALA A 211 1.02 2.11 0.52
N VAL A 212 1.20 2.18 1.84
CA VAL A 212 0.60 3.21 2.70
C VAL A 212 1.71 3.84 3.51
N HIS A 213 1.84 5.16 3.42
CA HIS A 213 2.86 5.97 4.08
C HIS A 213 2.19 7.02 4.97
N TYR A 214 2.30 6.82 6.28
CA TYR A 214 1.79 7.73 7.31
C TYR A 214 2.88 8.60 7.87
N MET A 215 2.60 9.89 8.01
CA MET A 215 3.43 10.81 8.78
C MET A 215 2.56 11.79 9.57
N TYR A 216 2.71 11.83 10.89
CA TYR A 216 1.95 12.72 11.79
C TYR A 216 0.43 12.59 11.59
N THR A 217 -0.06 11.35 11.47
CA THR A 217 -1.48 11.06 11.21
C THR A 217 -2.01 10.16 12.31
N ASN A 218 -2.85 10.73 13.18
CA ASN A 218 -3.31 10.06 14.40
C ASN A 218 -4.76 9.55 14.26
N ASP A 219 -5.19 8.73 15.24
CA ASP A 219 -6.58 8.32 15.43
C ASP A 219 -7.22 7.74 14.15
N SER A 220 -6.46 6.98 13.39
CA SER A 220 -6.82 6.56 12.04
C SER A 220 -6.83 5.03 11.89
N GLU A 221 -7.57 4.53 10.90
CA GLU A 221 -7.69 3.11 10.59
C GLU A 221 -7.05 2.75 9.25
N VAL A 222 -6.23 1.68 9.24
CA VAL A 222 -5.69 1.03 8.05
C VAL A 222 -6.17 -0.41 8.06
N SER A 223 -7.15 -0.75 7.23
CA SER A 223 -7.78 -2.07 7.30
C SER A 223 -7.98 -2.73 5.94
N ASP A 224 -7.80 -4.05 5.90
CA ASP A 224 -8.15 -4.90 4.75
C ASP A 224 -7.47 -4.50 3.43
N ASN A 225 -6.36 -3.75 3.48
CA ASN A 225 -5.62 -3.36 2.29
C ASN A 225 -4.67 -4.49 1.83
N VAL A 226 -4.36 -4.50 0.55
CA VAL A 226 -3.41 -5.42 -0.07
C VAL A 226 -2.23 -4.64 -0.66
N SER A 227 -1.04 -4.87 -0.10
CA SER A 227 0.24 -4.42 -0.63
C SER A 227 0.91 -5.55 -1.40
N ARG A 228 1.35 -5.29 -2.63
CA ARG A 228 2.01 -6.32 -3.44
C ARG A 228 3.25 -5.81 -4.17
N GLY A 229 4.41 -6.42 -3.86
CA GLY A 229 5.66 -6.17 -4.59
C GLY A 229 6.20 -4.75 -4.46
N ASN A 230 5.85 -4.05 -3.40
CA ASN A 230 6.33 -2.72 -3.07
C ASN A 230 7.71 -2.77 -2.38
N HIS A 231 8.31 -1.63 -2.08
CA HIS A 231 9.50 -1.62 -1.24
C HIS A 231 9.13 -1.88 0.22
N VAL A 232 8.13 -1.18 0.73
CA VAL A 232 7.53 -1.39 2.06
C VAL A 232 6.02 -1.48 1.91
N GLY A 233 5.39 -2.38 2.67
CA GLY A 233 3.93 -2.48 2.71
C GLY A 233 3.32 -1.27 3.42
N TYR A 234 3.38 -1.27 4.72
CA TYR A 234 2.74 -0.25 5.56
C TYR A 234 3.78 0.45 6.41
N ALA A 235 4.07 1.71 6.10
CA ALA A 235 4.99 2.57 6.81
C ALA A 235 4.20 3.53 7.72
N LEU A 236 4.11 3.20 9.00
CA LEU A 236 3.39 3.97 10.01
C LEU A 236 4.41 4.77 10.79
N MET A 237 4.47 6.08 10.52
CA MET A 237 5.54 6.92 11.03
C MET A 237 5.00 8.12 11.80
N TYR A 238 5.63 8.42 12.96
CA TYR A 238 5.33 9.59 13.80
C TYR A 238 3.83 9.78 14.09
N SER A 239 3.13 8.68 14.39
CA SER A 239 1.67 8.66 14.53
C SER A 239 1.26 7.90 15.79
N ALA A 240 0.05 8.15 16.28
CA ALA A 240 -0.48 7.49 17.46
C ALA A 240 -1.94 7.06 17.28
N ASN A 241 -2.37 6.12 18.15
CA ASN A 241 -3.74 5.64 18.24
C ASN A 241 -4.26 5.06 16.92
N LEU A 242 -3.41 4.30 16.21
CA LEU A 242 -3.80 3.68 14.96
C LEU A 242 -4.45 2.32 15.19
N VAL A 243 -5.44 1.99 14.35
CA VAL A 243 -5.99 0.64 14.22
C VAL A 243 -5.55 0.06 12.87
N VAL A 244 -4.64 -0.92 12.91
CA VAL A 244 -4.05 -1.54 11.71
C VAL A 244 -4.45 -3.00 11.68
N ARG A 245 -5.44 -3.36 10.85
CA ARG A 245 -6.04 -4.69 10.91
C ARG A 245 -6.37 -5.31 9.58
N GLY A 246 -6.25 -6.64 9.49
CA GLY A 246 -6.68 -7.40 8.32
C GLY A 246 -5.85 -7.14 7.04
N ASN A 247 -4.80 -6.34 7.11
CA ASN A 247 -3.99 -5.99 5.95
C ASN A 247 -3.11 -7.16 5.49
N ARG A 248 -2.80 -7.19 4.20
CA ARG A 248 -1.93 -8.18 3.59
C ARG A 248 -0.73 -7.50 2.93
N SER A 249 0.49 -7.97 3.26
CA SER A 249 1.73 -7.63 2.57
C SER A 249 2.23 -8.87 1.83
N GLN A 250 2.36 -8.80 0.52
CA GLN A 250 2.70 -9.93 -0.35
C GLN A 250 3.90 -9.59 -1.24
N GLY A 251 5.05 -10.19 -0.95
CA GLY A 251 6.26 -10.00 -1.76
C GLY A 251 6.80 -8.56 -1.73
N ASP A 252 6.48 -7.79 -0.71
CA ASP A 252 7.15 -6.52 -0.45
C ASP A 252 8.62 -6.80 -0.07
N ARG A 253 9.54 -5.87 -0.35
CA ARG A 253 10.97 -6.21 -0.35
C ARG A 253 11.66 -6.01 0.99
N ASP A 254 11.39 -4.89 1.66
CA ASP A 254 12.14 -4.51 2.86
C ASP A 254 11.33 -4.76 4.15
N HIS A 255 10.14 -4.19 4.27
CA HIS A 255 9.29 -4.37 5.44
C HIS A 255 7.84 -4.64 5.03
N GLY A 256 7.19 -5.59 5.71
CA GLY A 256 5.73 -5.77 5.61
C GLY A 256 5.00 -4.67 6.38
N LEU A 257 5.26 -4.61 7.68
CA LEU A 257 4.78 -3.56 8.59
C LEU A 257 5.98 -2.82 9.19
N MET A 258 5.96 -1.49 9.17
CA MET A 258 6.98 -0.65 9.79
C MET A 258 6.32 0.35 10.73
N LEU A 259 6.60 0.21 12.03
CA LEU A 259 6.22 1.13 13.08
C LEU A 259 7.45 1.97 13.44
N HIS A 260 7.44 3.24 13.07
CA HIS A 260 8.54 4.17 13.31
C HIS A 260 8.03 5.38 14.09
N PHE A 261 8.29 5.44 15.40
CA PHE A 261 7.65 6.36 16.32
C PHE A 261 6.10 6.30 16.25
N ALA A 262 5.56 5.08 16.01
CA ALA A 262 4.12 4.84 16.03
C ALA A 262 3.73 4.29 17.41
N ASN A 263 2.91 5.03 18.15
CA ASN A 263 2.64 4.73 19.56
C ASN A 263 1.17 4.44 19.82
N TYR A 264 0.89 3.71 20.90
CA TYR A 264 -0.45 3.46 21.43
C TYR A 264 -1.43 2.89 20.39
N SER A 265 -0.91 2.06 19.47
CA SER A 265 -1.65 1.56 18.34
C SER A 265 -1.95 0.08 18.47
N THR A 266 -3.04 -0.37 17.85
CA THR A 266 -3.42 -1.79 17.77
C THR A 266 -3.13 -2.34 16.38
N ILE A 267 -2.28 -3.35 16.31
CA ILE A 267 -1.85 -4.02 15.07
C ILE A 267 -2.32 -5.47 15.14
N GLU A 268 -3.40 -5.81 14.46
CA GLU A 268 -4.02 -7.12 14.61
C GLU A 268 -4.49 -7.76 13.30
N ARG A 269 -4.47 -9.10 13.27
CA ARG A 269 -5.00 -9.89 12.14
C ARG A 269 -4.40 -9.55 10.78
N ASN A 270 -3.19 -8.98 10.74
CA ASN A 270 -2.48 -8.73 9.51
C ASN A 270 -1.70 -9.96 9.06
N VAL A 271 -1.49 -10.09 7.76
CA VAL A 271 -0.74 -11.20 7.16
C VAL A 271 0.41 -10.63 6.33
N VAL A 272 1.63 -11.02 6.66
CA VAL A 272 2.84 -10.74 5.87
C VAL A 272 3.37 -12.07 5.34
N ALA A 273 3.17 -12.34 4.05
CA ALA A 273 3.60 -13.59 3.40
C ALA A 273 3.43 -13.55 1.87
N PRO A 274 4.37 -14.05 1.04
CA PRO A 274 5.74 -14.36 1.43
C PRO A 274 6.46 -13.11 1.91
N GLY A 275 7.42 -13.31 2.82
CA GLY A 275 7.95 -12.23 3.61
C GLY A 275 9.03 -11.41 2.94
N PRO A 276 9.10 -10.15 3.33
CA PRO A 276 10.21 -9.24 3.04
C PRO A 276 11.43 -9.54 3.92
N HIS A 277 12.44 -8.66 3.86
CA HIS A 277 13.57 -8.71 4.79
C HIS A 277 13.10 -8.71 6.26
N LYS A 278 12.11 -7.88 6.62
CA LYS A 278 11.46 -7.92 7.94
C LYS A 278 9.96 -7.99 7.80
N CYS A 279 9.33 -8.99 8.43
CA CYS A 279 7.88 -9.01 8.47
C CYS A 279 7.34 -7.79 9.23
N THR A 280 7.89 -7.54 10.41
CA THR A 280 7.54 -6.35 11.21
C THR A 280 8.80 -5.68 11.76
N PHE A 281 8.87 -4.37 11.62
CA PHE A 281 9.93 -3.53 12.19
C PHE A 281 9.34 -2.53 13.17
N VAL A 282 9.77 -2.61 14.43
CA VAL A 282 9.30 -1.74 15.54
C VAL A 282 10.48 -0.89 15.99
N TYR A 283 10.45 0.40 15.66
CA TYR A 283 11.51 1.35 15.91
C TYR A 283 11.01 2.56 16.71
N ASN A 284 11.50 2.74 17.93
CA ASN A 284 11.07 3.80 18.84
C ASN A 284 9.53 3.93 18.93
N ALA A 285 8.85 2.79 18.95
CA ALA A 285 7.38 2.70 18.96
C ALA A 285 6.94 2.04 20.28
N ASN A 286 6.07 2.72 21.01
CA ASN A 286 5.78 2.40 22.40
C ASN A 286 4.28 2.20 22.65
N GLY A 287 3.95 1.37 23.65
CA GLY A 287 2.58 1.18 24.13
C GLY A 287 1.65 0.52 23.11
N ASN A 288 2.19 -0.24 22.15
CA ASN A 288 1.41 -0.86 21.10
C ASN A 288 0.93 -2.27 21.48
N ILE A 289 -0.21 -2.66 20.94
CA ILE A 289 -0.75 -4.02 21.02
C ILE A 289 -0.57 -4.67 19.65
N ILE A 290 0.31 -5.68 19.56
CA ILE A 290 0.60 -6.44 18.34
C ILE A 290 0.07 -7.86 18.54
N ARG A 291 -1.09 -8.17 17.96
CA ARG A 291 -1.75 -9.46 18.24
C ARG A 291 -2.38 -10.09 17.01
N ASP A 292 -2.48 -11.42 17.04
CA ASP A 292 -3.22 -12.21 16.05
C ASP A 292 -2.73 -12.05 14.62
N ASN A 293 -1.46 -11.62 14.41
CA ASN A 293 -0.88 -11.47 13.10
C ASN A 293 -0.18 -12.75 12.64
N VAL A 294 -0.06 -12.92 11.33
CA VAL A 294 0.70 -14.01 10.70
C VAL A 294 1.90 -13.42 9.97
N PHE A 295 3.09 -13.76 10.43
CA PHE A 295 4.37 -13.35 9.86
C PHE A 295 5.10 -14.56 9.30
N ARG A 296 5.22 -14.67 7.97
CA ARG A 296 5.74 -15.88 7.34
C ARG A 296 6.85 -15.62 6.33
N GLY A 297 7.94 -16.39 6.44
CA GLY A 297 8.99 -16.50 5.43
C GLY A 297 9.81 -15.22 5.23
N CYS A 298 10.02 -14.44 6.30
CA CYS A 298 10.88 -13.26 6.29
C CYS A 298 12.33 -13.64 6.66
N ASP A 299 13.29 -12.75 6.40
CA ASP A 299 14.58 -12.92 7.03
C ASP A 299 14.46 -12.75 8.55
N ILE A 300 13.70 -11.73 8.99
CA ILE A 300 13.41 -11.46 10.39
C ILE A 300 11.89 -11.37 10.58
N GLY A 301 11.33 -12.20 11.47
CA GLY A 301 9.91 -12.19 11.78
C GLY A 301 9.49 -10.86 12.42
N ILE A 302 10.07 -10.54 13.58
CA ILE A 302 9.92 -9.23 14.23
C ILE A 302 11.27 -8.65 14.61
N HIS A 303 11.58 -7.44 14.16
CA HIS A 303 12.74 -6.68 14.62
C HIS A 303 12.28 -5.57 15.55
N HIS A 304 12.55 -5.73 16.82
CA HIS A 304 12.20 -4.79 17.88
C HIS A 304 13.45 -4.09 18.40
N THR A 305 13.47 -2.75 18.35
CA THR A 305 14.65 -1.97 18.74
C THR A 305 14.60 -1.53 20.20
N ALA A 306 15.75 -1.17 20.74
CA ALA A 306 15.95 -0.79 22.14
C ALA A 306 15.10 0.43 22.60
N GLY A 307 14.75 1.31 21.69
CA GLY A 307 13.93 2.50 21.97
C GLY A 307 12.43 2.23 22.02
N SER A 308 12.01 0.99 21.81
CA SER A 308 10.61 0.60 21.85
C SER A 308 10.30 -0.06 23.21
N ALA A 309 9.25 0.41 23.88
CA ALA A 309 8.90 -0.04 25.22
C ALA A 309 7.38 -0.27 25.35
N ASP A 310 6.99 -1.01 26.38
CA ASP A 310 5.60 -1.18 26.80
C ASP A 310 4.68 -1.72 25.67
N ASN A 311 5.25 -2.55 24.77
CA ASN A 311 4.50 -3.19 23.72
C ASN A 311 4.06 -4.59 24.18
N ALA A 312 2.77 -4.91 23.99
CA ALA A 312 2.22 -6.23 24.20
C ALA A 312 2.18 -7.01 22.87
N ILE A 313 2.86 -8.17 22.82
CA ILE A 313 3.01 -8.97 21.60
C ILE A 313 2.50 -10.39 21.88
N SER A 314 1.28 -10.72 21.47
CA SER A 314 0.65 -11.98 21.81
C SER A 314 -0.26 -12.53 20.72
N GLY A 315 -0.44 -13.86 20.69
CA GLY A 315 -1.31 -14.53 19.72
C GLY A 315 -0.83 -14.44 18.26
N ASN A 316 0.40 -13.98 18.01
CA ASN A 316 0.93 -13.92 16.65
C ASN A 316 1.56 -15.26 16.26
N ALA A 317 1.54 -15.56 14.96
CA ALA A 317 2.21 -16.71 14.40
C ALA A 317 3.45 -16.25 13.61
N PHE A 318 4.64 -16.65 14.07
CA PHE A 318 5.92 -16.44 13.39
C PHE A 318 6.35 -17.76 12.73
N ILE A 319 6.36 -17.78 11.39
CA ILE A 319 6.48 -19.03 10.62
C ILE A 319 7.62 -18.95 9.61
N GLY A 320 8.62 -19.83 9.77
CA GLY A 320 9.68 -20.05 8.78
C GLY A 320 10.52 -18.82 8.45
N SER A 321 10.68 -17.90 9.40
CA SER A 321 11.64 -16.80 9.28
C SER A 321 13.04 -17.32 9.65
N ARG A 322 14.09 -16.73 9.08
CA ARG A 322 15.47 -17.11 9.43
C ARG A 322 15.77 -16.77 10.90
N ASP A 323 15.39 -15.58 11.32
CA ASP A 323 15.42 -15.12 12.70
C ASP A 323 13.97 -14.77 13.09
N GLN A 324 13.30 -15.56 13.93
CA GLN A 324 11.91 -15.27 14.30
C GLN A 324 11.80 -13.92 15.04
N VAL A 325 12.74 -13.65 15.93
CA VAL A 325 12.82 -12.39 16.68
C VAL A 325 14.23 -11.84 16.60
N LYS A 326 14.35 -10.55 16.31
CA LYS A 326 15.56 -9.77 16.57
C LYS A 326 15.20 -8.67 17.55
N TYR A 327 15.55 -8.87 18.81
CA TYR A 327 15.36 -7.90 19.87
C TYR A 327 16.71 -7.30 20.29
N VAL A 328 16.79 -5.98 20.23
CA VAL A 328 17.97 -5.23 20.68
C VAL A 328 17.51 -4.25 21.76
N GLY A 329 17.63 -4.64 23.02
CA GLY A 329 17.24 -3.80 24.15
C GLY A 329 17.37 -4.52 25.48
N SER A 330 17.25 -3.77 26.57
CA SER A 330 17.32 -4.29 27.94
C SER A 330 15.98 -4.22 28.68
N ARG A 331 14.92 -3.71 28.04
CA ARG A 331 13.61 -3.61 28.69
C ARG A 331 12.80 -4.87 28.46
N LEU A 332 12.03 -5.24 29.45
CA LEU A 332 11.08 -6.36 29.35
C LEU A 332 9.97 -5.96 28.39
N LEU A 333 9.65 -6.85 27.46
CA LEU A 333 8.49 -6.77 26.60
C LEU A 333 7.48 -7.81 27.07
N GLU A 334 6.21 -7.52 26.95
CA GLU A 334 5.15 -8.48 27.20
C GLU A 334 4.93 -9.34 25.95
N TRP A 335 5.41 -10.58 25.99
CA TRP A 335 5.25 -11.54 24.89
C TRP A 335 4.10 -12.53 25.14
N SER A 336 3.40 -12.38 26.22
CA SER A 336 2.17 -13.07 26.56
C SER A 336 1.23 -12.13 27.29
N VAL A 337 -0.04 -12.39 27.17
CA VAL A 337 -1.09 -11.59 27.83
C VAL A 337 -2.01 -12.53 28.60
N ALA A 338 -2.35 -12.17 29.83
CA ALA A 338 -3.36 -12.86 30.61
C ALA A 338 -4.74 -12.70 29.94
N THR A 339 -5.47 -13.79 29.83
CA THR A 339 -6.82 -13.83 29.30
C THR A 339 -7.74 -14.56 30.26
N ASP A 340 -9.05 -14.53 30.06
CA ASP A 340 -10.03 -15.26 30.86
C ASP A 340 -9.84 -16.79 30.80
N HIS A 341 -9.05 -17.28 29.83
CA HIS A 341 -8.73 -18.70 29.62
C HIS A 341 -7.25 -19.03 29.90
N GLY A 342 -6.53 -18.20 30.65
CA GLY A 342 -5.12 -18.39 30.97
C GLY A 342 -4.21 -17.39 30.26
N GLN A 343 -2.95 -17.73 30.10
CA GLN A 343 -1.99 -16.89 29.35
C GLN A 343 -2.07 -17.20 27.86
N ARG A 344 -1.90 -16.18 27.02
CA ARG A 344 -1.83 -16.32 25.57
C ARG A 344 -0.48 -15.82 25.07
N GLY A 345 0.37 -16.74 24.62
CA GLY A 345 1.68 -16.46 24.03
C GLY A 345 1.62 -16.29 22.50
N ASN A 346 2.77 -16.49 21.84
CA ASN A 346 2.90 -16.49 20.40
C ASN A 346 3.26 -17.88 19.87
N TYR A 347 2.93 -18.16 18.62
CA TYR A 347 3.37 -19.38 17.94
C TYR A 347 4.72 -19.12 17.24
N TRP A 348 5.68 -20.01 17.50
CA TRP A 348 7.00 -19.98 16.91
C TRP A 348 7.29 -21.30 16.20
N SER A 349 7.43 -21.29 14.87
CA SER A 349 7.55 -22.52 14.07
C SER A 349 8.83 -23.32 14.32
N ASP A 350 9.83 -22.74 14.95
CA ASP A 350 11.12 -23.35 15.32
C ASP A 350 11.24 -23.61 16.84
N ALA A 351 10.19 -23.36 17.61
CA ALA A 351 10.15 -23.68 19.03
C ALA A 351 10.08 -25.20 19.23
N LEU A 352 11.02 -25.74 20.01
CA LEU A 352 10.99 -27.12 20.49
C LEU A 352 10.37 -27.14 21.88
N THR A 353 9.05 -27.12 21.93
CA THR A 353 8.30 -27.18 23.17
C THR A 353 7.20 -28.24 23.06
N PHE A 354 6.74 -28.73 24.20
CA PHE A 354 5.65 -29.69 24.32
C PHE A 354 4.57 -29.04 25.19
N ASP A 355 3.33 -29.25 24.86
CA ASP A 355 2.16 -28.93 25.64
C ASP A 355 1.76 -30.22 26.36
N LEU A 356 2.09 -30.37 27.63
CA LEU A 356 1.90 -31.60 28.39
C LEU A 356 0.54 -31.63 29.11
N ASP A 357 0.01 -30.48 29.45
CA ASP A 357 -1.28 -30.36 30.15
C ASP A 357 -2.46 -30.02 29.22
N GLY A 358 -2.19 -29.72 27.94
CA GLY A 358 -3.19 -29.50 26.91
C GLY A 358 -3.82 -28.11 26.97
N ASP A 359 -3.17 -27.13 27.59
CA ASP A 359 -3.67 -25.75 27.68
C ASP A 359 -3.36 -24.89 26.45
N GLY A 360 -2.64 -25.45 25.48
CA GLY A 360 -2.21 -24.78 24.26
C GLY A 360 -0.93 -23.94 24.41
N ILE A 361 -0.26 -24.00 25.56
CA ILE A 361 0.98 -23.30 25.87
C ILE A 361 2.07 -24.33 26.13
N GLY A 362 3.23 -24.11 25.55
CA GLY A 362 4.36 -25.00 25.82
C GLY A 362 5.05 -24.69 27.16
N GLU A 363 5.42 -25.74 27.91
CA GLU A 363 6.04 -25.61 29.23
C GLU A 363 7.43 -24.97 29.20
N ARG A 364 8.02 -24.82 28.02
CA ARG A 364 9.32 -24.17 27.88
C ARG A 364 9.17 -22.85 27.13
N PRO A 365 9.52 -21.72 27.76
CA PRO A 365 9.54 -20.42 27.09
C PRO A 365 10.45 -20.45 25.87
N TYR A 366 10.01 -19.87 24.76
CA TYR A 366 10.82 -19.66 23.59
C TYR A 366 11.89 -18.60 23.87
N ARG A 367 13.14 -18.87 23.52
CA ARG A 367 14.29 -17.99 23.77
C ARG A 367 15.05 -17.72 22.47
N PRO A 368 14.57 -16.83 21.61
CA PRO A 368 15.14 -16.60 20.29
C PRO A 368 16.46 -15.82 20.28
N ASN A 369 16.73 -15.05 21.34
CA ASN A 369 17.91 -14.17 21.37
C ASN A 369 18.97 -14.78 22.31
N THR A 370 19.85 -15.59 21.75
CA THR A 370 21.00 -16.12 22.47
C THR A 370 22.14 -15.08 22.51
N LEU A 371 23.12 -15.26 23.40
CA LEU A 371 24.37 -14.48 23.36
C LEU A 371 25.06 -14.63 22.00
N GLY A 372 24.97 -15.83 21.40
CA GLY A 372 25.49 -16.10 20.08
C GLY A 372 24.83 -15.23 19.01
N ASP A 373 23.51 -15.12 19.04
CA ASP A 373 22.77 -14.28 18.09
C ASP A 373 23.14 -12.81 18.28
N THR A 374 23.22 -12.32 19.51
CA THR A 374 23.65 -10.95 19.81
C THR A 374 25.07 -10.68 19.29
N LEU A 375 25.97 -11.67 19.43
CA LEU A 375 27.33 -11.57 18.93
C LEU A 375 27.37 -11.50 17.39
N ILE A 376 26.61 -12.35 16.71
CA ILE A 376 26.52 -12.35 15.25
C ILE A 376 25.91 -11.05 14.72
N TRP A 377 24.90 -10.50 15.36
CA TRP A 377 24.29 -9.24 14.96
C TRP A 377 25.24 -8.05 15.11
N ARG A 378 26.04 -8.07 16.17
CA ARG A 378 27.05 -7.02 16.42
C ARG A 378 28.30 -7.18 15.54
N TYR A 379 28.69 -8.43 15.31
CA TYR A 379 29.88 -8.81 14.55
C TYR A 379 29.53 -9.92 13.54
N PRO A 380 29.06 -9.59 12.33
CA PRO A 380 28.64 -10.60 11.34
C PRO A 380 29.69 -11.66 11.01
N VAL A 381 30.96 -11.32 11.14
CA VAL A 381 32.10 -12.26 10.95
C VAL A 381 32.08 -13.39 11.99
N ALA A 382 31.45 -13.20 13.15
CA ALA A 382 31.34 -14.25 14.17
C ALA A 382 30.54 -15.48 13.66
N ARG A 383 29.83 -15.38 12.55
CA ARG A 383 29.22 -16.54 11.87
C ARG A 383 30.23 -17.61 11.47
N LEU A 384 31.47 -17.23 11.23
CA LEU A 384 32.56 -18.19 10.95
C LEU A 384 32.91 -19.06 12.17
N LEU A 385 32.52 -18.64 13.37
CA LEU A 385 32.73 -19.40 14.62
C LEU A 385 31.58 -20.38 14.92
N LEU A 386 30.51 -20.34 14.18
CA LEU A 386 29.41 -21.33 14.29
C LEU A 386 30.01 -22.74 14.20
N ASN A 387 29.59 -23.62 15.09
CA ASN A 387 30.07 -25.01 15.20
C ASN A 387 31.52 -25.18 15.68
N THR A 388 32.19 -24.11 16.15
CA THR A 388 33.48 -24.26 16.83
C THR A 388 33.31 -24.67 18.31
N PRO A 389 34.33 -25.29 18.94
CA PRO A 389 34.30 -25.59 20.38
C PRO A 389 34.01 -24.36 21.24
N ALA A 390 34.54 -23.19 20.87
CA ALA A 390 34.28 -21.93 21.56
C ALA A 390 32.80 -21.54 21.51
N TRP A 391 32.13 -21.75 20.36
CA TRP A 391 30.69 -21.51 20.22
C TRP A 391 29.86 -22.46 21.08
N HIS A 392 30.22 -23.73 21.11
CA HIS A 392 29.56 -24.73 21.95
C HIS A 392 29.76 -24.45 23.45
N LEU A 393 30.95 -23.96 23.85
CA LEU A 393 31.23 -23.54 25.23
C LEU A 393 30.38 -22.34 25.63
N LEU A 394 30.22 -21.32 24.72
CA LEU A 394 29.37 -20.18 24.94
C LEU A 394 27.90 -20.60 25.15
N ALA A 395 27.42 -21.47 24.28
CA ALA A 395 26.05 -22.00 24.35
C ALA A 395 25.82 -22.85 25.62
N TRP A 396 26.85 -23.62 26.05
CA TRP A 396 26.82 -24.37 27.31
C TRP A 396 26.80 -23.43 28.51
N ALA A 397 27.65 -22.42 28.53
CA ALA A 397 27.74 -21.43 29.61
C ALA A 397 26.41 -20.69 29.75
N GLN A 398 25.83 -20.26 28.64
CA GLN A 398 24.53 -19.61 28.64
C GLN A 398 23.42 -20.49 29.21
N ARG A 399 23.42 -21.79 28.93
CA ARG A 399 22.44 -22.71 29.49
C ARG A 399 22.57 -22.96 30.99
N ASN A 400 23.76 -22.86 31.53
CA ASN A 400 24.06 -23.21 32.90
C ASN A 400 24.16 -22.01 33.84
N PHE A 401 24.37 -20.80 33.32
CA PHE A 401 24.51 -19.58 34.11
C PHE A 401 23.40 -18.58 33.80
N PRO A 402 22.36 -18.46 34.64
CA PRO A 402 21.23 -17.56 34.43
C PRO A 402 21.61 -16.11 34.15
N ALA A 403 22.72 -15.63 34.76
CA ALA A 403 23.22 -14.27 34.56
C ALA A 403 23.66 -13.99 33.09
N LEU A 404 23.89 -15.02 32.29
CA LEU A 404 24.25 -14.92 30.89
C LEU A 404 23.02 -15.04 29.95
N HIS A 405 21.81 -15.15 30.48
CA HIS A 405 20.62 -15.13 29.67
C HIS A 405 20.31 -13.68 29.29
N PRO A 406 20.32 -13.33 27.98
CA PRO A 406 19.67 -12.09 27.54
C PRO A 406 18.22 -12.13 27.98
N GLY A 407 17.63 -10.99 28.29
CA GLY A 407 16.25 -10.92 28.76
C GLY A 407 15.34 -11.83 27.93
N GLY A 408 14.58 -12.70 28.59
CA GLY A 408 13.75 -13.71 27.93
C GLY A 408 12.58 -13.07 27.19
N VAL A 409 12.17 -13.73 26.14
CA VAL A 409 10.90 -13.52 25.44
C VAL A 409 9.89 -14.49 26.01
#